data_85c70668c0da0fcb6ba1f41c4596192a
#
_entry.id   85c70668c0da0fcb6ba1f41c4596192a
#
_cell.length_a   1.000
_cell.length_b   1.000
_cell.length_c   1.000
_cell.angle_alpha   90.00
_cell.angle_beta   90.00
_cell.angle_gamma   90.00
#
_symmetry.space_group_name_H-M   'P 1'
#
loop_
_entity.id
_entity.type
_entity.pdbx_description
1 polymer ?
#
loop_
_entity_poly.entity_id
_entity_poly.type
_entity_poly.pdbx_seq_one_letter_code
_entity_poly.pdbx_strand_id
1 'polypeptide(L)'
;MITEEARLISDKLRLEMNPVKIYLFGSYAKNTYHADSDYDFYLVMPDDSGNEILLGQKAYRSLRGIRKTPVDIVIGHESSFETLKFQPTLEREVFRDGVLVYEK
;
A
#
# COMPACT_ATOMS: atom_id res chain seq x y z
N MET A 1 -0.66 9.00 12.59
CA MET A 1 -2.09 9.13 12.29
C MET A 1 -2.30 9.26 10.79
N ILE A 2 -3.26 8.57 10.22
CA ILE A 2 -3.52 8.67 8.79
C ILE A 2 -4.68 9.63 8.52
N THR A 3 -4.69 10.22 7.33
CA THR A 3 -5.77 11.14 6.93
C THR A 3 -7.05 10.34 6.67
N GLU A 4 -8.18 11.05 6.65
CA GLU A 4 -9.46 10.41 6.35
C GLU A 4 -9.47 9.86 4.91
N GLU A 5 -8.89 10.59 3.96
CA GLU A 5 -8.80 10.10 2.58
C GLU A 5 -7.96 8.83 2.49
N ALA A 6 -6.83 8.77 3.19
CA ALA A 6 -5.98 7.58 3.21
C ALA A 6 -6.74 6.39 3.82
N ARG A 7 -7.56 6.63 4.84
CA ARG A 7 -8.38 5.58 5.45
C ARG A 7 -9.42 5.06 4.46
N LEU A 8 -10.09 5.95 3.73
CA LEU A 8 -11.08 5.54 2.72
C LEU A 8 -10.42 4.71 1.61
N ILE A 9 -9.25 5.14 1.15
CA ILE A 9 -8.49 4.40 0.13
C ILE A 9 -8.11 3.02 0.67
N SER A 10 -7.57 2.96 1.89
CA SER A 10 -7.19 1.71 2.52
C SER A 10 -8.37 0.76 2.66
N ASP A 11 -9.52 1.26 3.09
CA ASP A 11 -10.72 0.45 3.24
C ASP A 11 -11.19 -0.13 1.90
N LYS A 12 -11.14 0.68 0.85
CA LYS A 12 -11.51 0.21 -0.50
C LYS A 12 -10.55 -0.85 -0.99
N LEU A 13 -9.26 -0.64 -0.82
CA LEU A 13 -8.25 -1.62 -1.22
C LEU A 13 -8.42 -2.93 -0.44
N ARG A 14 -8.72 -2.85 0.85
CA ARG A 14 -8.96 -4.03 1.67
C ARG A 14 -10.12 -4.85 1.13
N LEU A 15 -11.23 -4.19 0.81
CA LEU A 15 -12.43 -4.86 0.35
C LEU A 15 -12.26 -5.47 -1.05
N GLU A 16 -11.60 -4.74 -1.96
CA GLU A 16 -11.49 -5.15 -3.35
C GLU A 16 -10.34 -6.12 -3.60
N MET A 17 -9.25 -6.02 -2.84
CA MET A 17 -8.03 -6.77 -3.12
C MET A 17 -7.83 -7.95 -2.17
N ASN A 18 -8.44 -7.92 -1.00
CA ASN A 18 -8.28 -8.94 0.04
C ASN A 18 -6.81 -9.23 0.36
N PRO A 19 -6.03 -8.19 0.71
CA PRO A 19 -4.60 -8.35 1.00
C PRO A 19 -4.36 -8.97 2.37
N VAL A 20 -3.12 -9.43 2.60
CA VAL A 20 -2.67 -9.86 3.92
C VAL A 20 -2.39 -8.64 4.80
N LYS A 21 -1.75 -7.62 4.24
CA LYS A 21 -1.42 -6.37 4.92
C LYS A 21 -1.48 -5.21 3.96
N ILE A 22 -1.74 -4.01 4.51
CA ILE A 22 -1.62 -2.75 3.78
C ILE A 22 -0.76 -1.83 4.61
N TYR A 23 0.30 -1.28 4.00
CA TYR A 23 1.13 -0.25 4.60
C TYR A 23 0.92 1.07 3.87
N LEU A 24 0.89 2.17 4.62
CA LEU A 24 1.08 3.51 4.08
C LEU A 24 2.54 3.87 4.32
N PHE A 25 3.26 4.29 3.29
CA PHE A 25 4.67 4.64 3.45
C PHE A 25 4.96 5.98 2.77
N GLY A 26 6.23 6.36 2.69
CA GLY A 26 6.62 7.61 2.09
C GLY A 26 6.31 8.83 2.97
N SER A 27 6.07 9.98 2.34
CA SER A 27 5.96 11.25 3.07
C SER A 27 4.79 11.30 4.04
N TYR A 28 3.65 10.69 3.71
CA TYR A 28 2.49 10.68 4.62
C TYR A 28 2.77 9.85 5.87
N ALA A 29 3.52 8.75 5.75
CA ALA A 29 3.88 7.94 6.90
C ALA A 29 4.87 8.66 7.82
N LYS A 30 5.73 9.50 7.24
CA LYS A 30 6.78 10.22 7.98
C LYS A 30 6.34 11.59 8.46
N ASN A 31 5.11 12.00 8.19
CA ASN A 31 4.60 13.34 8.48
C ASN A 31 5.41 14.46 7.81
N THR A 32 5.97 14.16 6.65
CA THR A 32 6.72 15.16 5.86
C THR A 32 5.96 15.55 4.59
N TYR A 33 4.68 15.22 4.52
CA TYR A 33 3.85 15.50 3.36
C TYR A 33 3.52 16.99 3.25
N HIS A 34 3.22 17.40 2.03
CA HIS A 34 2.76 18.75 1.69
C HIS A 34 1.63 18.63 0.66
N ALA A 35 1.15 19.78 0.15
CA ALA A 35 -0.04 19.81 -0.72
C ALA A 35 0.11 18.96 -1.99
N ASP A 36 1.34 18.79 -2.50
CA ASP A 36 1.59 18.03 -3.72
C ASP A 36 2.03 16.59 -3.47
N SER A 37 2.00 16.14 -2.23
CA SER A 37 2.43 14.77 -1.89
C SER A 37 1.41 13.74 -2.34
N ASP A 38 1.92 12.58 -2.79
CA ASP A 38 1.11 11.44 -3.16
C ASP A 38 0.98 10.50 -1.95
N TYR A 39 -0.10 9.71 -1.94
CA TYR A 39 -0.18 8.59 -1.03
C TYR A 39 0.58 7.42 -1.61
N ASP A 40 1.43 6.79 -0.81
CA ASP A 40 2.17 5.59 -1.19
C ASP A 40 1.67 4.41 -0.38
N PHE A 41 1.02 3.46 -1.05
CA PHE A 41 0.51 2.25 -0.42
C PHE A 41 1.28 1.02 -0.90
N TYR A 42 1.57 0.14 0.03
CA TYR A 42 2.15 -1.17 -0.28
C TYR A 42 1.13 -2.23 0.15
N LEU A 43 0.71 -3.05 -0.81
CA LEU A 43 -0.19 -4.16 -0.55
C LEU A 43 0.62 -5.45 -0.51
N VAL A 44 0.60 -6.12 0.64
CA VAL A 44 1.17 -7.46 0.77
C VAL A 44 0.06 -8.45 0.45
N MET A 45 0.21 -9.16 -0.66
CA MET A 45 -0.82 -10.06 -1.17
C MET A 45 -0.48 -11.51 -0.86
N PRO A 46 -1.50 -12.40 -0.73
CA PRO A 46 -1.24 -13.82 -0.60
C PRO A 46 -0.39 -14.34 -1.78
N ASP A 47 0.45 -15.33 -1.53
CA ASP A 47 1.35 -15.85 -2.56
C ASP A 47 0.63 -16.41 -3.78
N ASP A 48 -0.59 -16.90 -3.61
CA ASP A 48 -1.40 -17.48 -4.68
C ASP A 48 -2.37 -16.47 -5.32
N SER A 49 -2.24 -15.19 -5.02
CA SER A 49 -3.21 -14.17 -5.47
C SER A 49 -3.06 -13.77 -6.94
N GLY A 50 -1.94 -14.11 -7.58
CA GLY A 50 -1.74 -13.85 -9.00
C GLY A 50 -0.60 -12.90 -9.30
N ASN A 51 -0.54 -12.47 -10.55
CA ASN A 51 0.53 -11.64 -11.08
C ASN A 51 0.48 -10.21 -10.52
N GLU A 52 1.63 -9.67 -10.11
CA GLU A 52 1.72 -8.35 -9.51
C GLU A 52 1.21 -7.23 -10.42
N ILE A 53 1.48 -7.32 -11.72
CA ILE A 53 1.04 -6.29 -12.68
C ILE A 53 -0.48 -6.27 -12.75
N LEU A 54 -1.11 -7.43 -12.86
CA LEU A 54 -2.57 -7.54 -12.93
C LEU A 54 -3.22 -7.11 -11.61
N LEU A 55 -2.62 -7.47 -10.49
CA LEU A 55 -3.10 -7.04 -9.18
C LEU A 55 -3.01 -5.52 -9.04
N GLY A 56 -1.91 -4.92 -9.50
CA GLY A 56 -1.77 -3.47 -9.49
C GLY A 56 -2.83 -2.77 -10.33
N GLN A 57 -3.10 -3.30 -11.52
CA GLN A 57 -4.15 -2.74 -12.39
C GLN A 57 -5.51 -2.80 -11.72
N LYS A 58 -5.83 -3.92 -11.06
CA LYS A 58 -7.08 -4.06 -10.33
C LYS A 58 -7.17 -3.06 -9.19
N ALA A 59 -6.07 -2.88 -8.44
CA ALA A 59 -6.02 -1.95 -7.33
C ALA A 59 -6.30 -0.52 -7.79
N TYR A 60 -5.63 -0.07 -8.86
CA TYR A 60 -5.87 1.27 -9.41
C TYR A 60 -7.31 1.43 -9.89
N ARG A 61 -7.87 0.42 -10.57
CA ARG A 61 -9.26 0.50 -11.03
C ARG A 61 -10.24 0.62 -9.87
N SER A 62 -9.97 -0.06 -8.75
CA SER A 62 -10.86 -0.02 -7.59
C SER A 62 -10.96 1.37 -6.97
N LEU A 63 -9.97 2.22 -7.20
CA LEU A 63 -9.93 3.56 -6.62
C LEU A 63 -10.53 4.65 -7.52
N ARG A 64 -11.04 4.30 -8.69
CA ARG A 64 -11.65 5.29 -9.59
C ARG A 64 -12.83 5.96 -8.90
N GLY A 65 -12.82 7.30 -8.93
CA GLY A 65 -13.91 8.10 -8.41
C GLY A 65 -13.91 8.34 -6.91
N ILE A 66 -13.03 7.69 -6.17
CA ILE A 66 -13.01 7.86 -4.71
C ILE A 66 -11.80 8.65 -4.19
N ARG A 67 -10.75 8.77 -4.98
CA ARG A 67 -9.55 9.51 -4.55
C ARG A 67 -9.50 10.90 -5.18
N LYS A 68 -9.00 11.87 -4.41
CA LYS A 68 -8.76 13.23 -4.87
C LYS A 68 -7.26 13.50 -5.01
N THR A 69 -6.44 12.76 -4.27
CA THR A 69 -4.98 12.88 -4.25
C THR A 69 -4.40 11.73 -5.06
N PRO A 70 -3.31 11.97 -5.81
CA PRO A 70 -2.63 10.87 -6.52
C PRO A 70 -2.19 9.77 -5.55
N VAL A 71 -2.25 8.54 -6.02
CA VAL A 71 -1.92 7.36 -5.22
C VAL A 71 -0.97 6.48 -6.02
N ASP A 72 0.13 6.09 -5.39
CA ASP A 72 1.05 5.08 -5.91
C ASP A 72 0.83 3.79 -5.13
N ILE A 73 0.68 2.68 -5.85
CA ILE A 73 0.42 1.37 -5.25
C ILE A 73 1.52 0.42 -5.68
N VAL A 74 2.20 -0.18 -4.69
CA VAL A 74 3.19 -1.22 -4.91
C VAL A 74 2.58 -2.53 -4.42
N ILE A 75 2.73 -3.59 -5.22
CA ILE A 75 2.23 -4.92 -4.89
C ILE A 75 3.43 -5.83 -4.61
N GLY A 76 3.38 -6.58 -3.52
CA GLY A 76 4.33 -7.64 -3.26
C GLY A 76 3.62 -8.86 -2.69
N HIS A 77 4.13 -10.06 -2.98
CA HIS A 77 3.60 -11.27 -2.38
C HIS A 77 4.18 -11.46 -0.98
N GLU A 78 3.42 -12.11 -0.13
CA GLU A 78 3.77 -12.23 1.29
C GLU A 78 5.15 -12.83 1.53
N SER A 79 5.48 -13.95 0.86
CA SER A 79 6.78 -14.59 1.09
C SER A 79 7.94 -13.73 0.60
N SER A 80 7.76 -13.02 -0.53
CA SER A 80 8.78 -12.08 -1.02
C SER A 80 8.96 -10.92 -0.05
N PHE A 81 7.86 -10.36 0.46
CA PHE A 81 7.93 -9.25 1.40
C PHE A 81 8.68 -9.67 2.66
N GLU A 82 8.37 -10.84 3.21
CA GLU A 82 8.98 -11.34 4.44
C GLU A 82 10.50 -11.56 4.29
N THR A 83 10.95 -11.88 3.08
CA THR A 83 12.39 -12.01 2.79
C THR A 83 13.05 -10.66 2.56
N LEU A 84 12.43 -9.83 1.71
CA LEU A 84 13.03 -8.57 1.26
C LEU A 84 13.08 -7.50 2.35
N LYS A 85 12.19 -7.56 3.33
CA LYS A 85 12.14 -6.53 4.39
C LYS A 85 13.39 -6.50 5.27
N PHE A 86 14.22 -7.55 5.22
CA PHE A 86 15.47 -7.60 5.95
C PHE A 86 16.70 -7.26 5.09
N GLN A 87 16.47 -6.89 3.83
CA GLN A 87 17.52 -6.55 2.89
C GLN A 87 17.43 -5.06 2.54
N PRO A 88 18.46 -4.44 1.92
CA PRO A 88 18.42 -3.03 1.55
C PRO A 88 17.48 -2.80 0.36
N THR A 89 16.18 -2.80 0.60
CA THR A 89 15.11 -2.78 -0.39
C THR A 89 14.04 -1.76 -0.01
N LEU A 90 13.11 -1.51 -0.94
CA LEU A 90 11.89 -0.75 -0.64
C LEU A 90 11.09 -1.43 0.48
N GLU A 91 11.02 -2.75 0.47
CA GLU A 91 10.28 -3.51 1.48
C GLU A 91 10.81 -3.25 2.89
N ARG A 92 12.13 -3.09 3.02
CA ARG A 92 12.73 -2.73 4.31
C ARG A 92 12.27 -1.35 4.77
N GLU A 93 12.25 -0.37 3.86
CA GLU A 93 11.76 0.97 4.19
C GLU A 93 10.31 0.93 4.62
N VAL A 94 9.47 0.21 3.88
CA VAL A 94 8.04 0.07 4.19
C VAL A 94 7.86 -0.57 5.57
N PHE A 95 8.57 -1.64 5.84
CA PHE A 95 8.46 -2.37 7.10
C PHE A 95 8.94 -1.53 8.29
N ARG A 96 10.07 -0.83 8.12
CA ARG A 96 10.68 -0.06 9.20
C ARG A 96 9.97 1.26 9.47
N ASP A 97 9.66 2.02 8.41
CA ASP A 97 9.19 3.40 8.52
C ASP A 97 7.73 3.59 8.15
N GLY A 98 7.12 2.60 7.51
CA GLY A 98 5.72 2.68 7.09
C GLY A 98 4.76 2.50 8.26
N VAL A 99 3.51 2.87 8.01
CA VAL A 99 2.41 2.68 8.97
C VAL A 99 1.59 1.49 8.50
N LEU A 100 1.46 0.47 9.34
CA LEU A 100 0.59 -0.67 9.04
C LEU A 100 -0.84 -0.23 9.25
N VAL A 101 -1.59 -0.06 8.15
CA VAL A 101 -2.97 0.44 8.22
C VAL A 101 -4.00 -0.69 8.20
N TYR A 102 -3.61 -1.87 7.77
CA TYR A 102 -4.47 -3.05 7.81
C TYR A 102 -3.64 -4.32 7.92
N GLU A 103 -4.10 -5.24 8.73
CA GLU A 103 -3.54 -6.59 8.83
C GLU A 103 -4.69 -7.58 8.99
N LYS A 104 -4.67 -8.60 8.14
CA LYS A 104 -5.69 -9.65 8.14
C LYS A 104 -5.65 -10.50 9.40
#